data_7de477dbec672495fc452cce07248212
#
_entry.id   7de477dbec672495fc452cce07248212
#
_cell.length_a   1.000
_cell.length_b   1.000
_cell.length_c   1.000
_cell.angle_alpha   90.00
_cell.angle_beta   90.00
_cell.angle_gamma   90.00
#
_symmetry.space_group_name_H-M   'P 1'
#
loop_
_entity.id
_entity.type
_entity.pdbx_description
1 polymer ?
#
loop_
_entity_poly.entity_id
_entity_poly.type
_entity_poly.pdbx_seq_one_letter_code
_entity_poly.pdbx_strand_id
1 'polypeptide(L)'
;MTAATPLSLFVDKLERHSPLSADARAAILALPHTVSELQKGEYLYLEGEAAPDCCIVLSGYVATAKIAGNGKRQIVAIHMRGDGVGLQNGFVARTDHDAQTLSPVKAAFVAGAAIDELVAGHPDAARAIWLETLLEASIQREWTVNLGARDARSRVAHLLCELAVKQERAATGIKRGYQIALTQEQLAEATGLTAVHINRVLRDLRKDGVIGDVRKGVPLTCDWDRMTEVADFRSEYLEIARAGSCVPAAT
;
A
#
# COMPACT_ATOMS: atom_id res chain seq x y z
N MET A 1 -20.53 -22.40 -6.19
CA MET A 1 -19.40 -21.49 -6.02
C MET A 1 -19.97 -20.23 -5.37
N THR A 2 -19.80 -20.07 -4.06
CA THR A 2 -20.16 -18.84 -3.34
C THR A 2 -19.29 -17.73 -3.91
N ALA A 3 -19.91 -16.64 -4.39
CA ALA A 3 -19.20 -15.46 -4.85
C ALA A 3 -18.28 -14.99 -3.70
N ALA A 4 -16.98 -14.81 -3.99
CA ALA A 4 -16.05 -14.31 -3.00
C ALA A 4 -16.55 -12.96 -2.50
N THR A 5 -16.71 -12.81 -1.19
CA THR A 5 -17.15 -11.52 -0.60
C THR A 5 -16.07 -10.47 -0.85
N PRO A 6 -16.42 -9.19 -0.98
CA PRO A 6 -15.43 -8.11 -1.14
C PRO A 6 -14.33 -8.14 -0.08
N LEU A 7 -14.67 -8.51 1.16
CA LEU A 7 -13.74 -8.55 2.29
C LEU A 7 -12.81 -9.76 2.29
N SER A 8 -12.98 -10.74 1.38
CA SER A 8 -12.07 -11.91 1.29
C SER A 8 -10.61 -11.49 1.00
N LEU A 9 -10.41 -10.41 0.23
CA LEU A 9 -9.08 -9.88 -0.05
C LEU A 9 -8.36 -9.37 1.22
N PHE A 10 -9.13 -8.77 2.11
CA PHE A 10 -8.61 -8.31 3.40
C PHE A 10 -8.28 -9.48 4.32
N VAL A 11 -9.16 -10.49 4.39
CA VAL A 11 -8.87 -11.73 5.11
C VAL A 11 -7.59 -12.38 4.60
N ASP A 12 -7.47 -12.56 3.27
CA ASP A 12 -6.29 -13.17 2.64
C ASP A 12 -5.01 -12.38 2.95
N LYS A 13 -5.10 -11.06 3.08
CA LYS A 13 -3.97 -10.21 3.48
C LYS A 13 -3.60 -10.41 4.94
N LEU A 14 -4.56 -10.37 5.85
CA LEU A 14 -4.33 -10.55 7.28
C LEU A 14 -3.73 -11.93 7.59
N GLU A 15 -4.21 -12.99 6.92
CA GLU A 15 -3.71 -14.36 7.09
C GLU A 15 -2.26 -14.58 6.67
N ARG A 16 -1.69 -13.68 5.85
CA ARG A 16 -0.25 -13.71 5.54
C ARG A 16 0.61 -13.43 6.77
N HIS A 17 0.12 -12.58 7.67
CA HIS A 17 0.87 -12.13 8.84
C HIS A 17 0.49 -12.88 10.11
N SER A 18 -0.78 -13.30 10.24
CA SER A 18 -1.29 -13.99 11.42
C SER A 18 -2.40 -14.97 11.05
N PRO A 19 -2.37 -16.20 11.55
CA PRO A 19 -3.49 -17.13 11.35
C PRO A 19 -4.75 -16.59 12.01
N LEU A 20 -5.89 -16.73 11.33
CA LEU A 20 -7.21 -16.41 11.86
C LEU A 20 -7.93 -17.70 12.20
N SER A 21 -8.69 -17.70 13.30
CA SER A 21 -9.67 -18.76 13.60
C SER A 21 -10.80 -18.74 12.57
N ALA A 22 -11.53 -19.85 12.46
CA ALA A 22 -12.71 -19.91 11.59
C ALA A 22 -13.76 -18.86 11.97
N ASP A 23 -13.91 -18.60 13.27
CA ASP A 23 -14.86 -17.61 13.80
C ASP A 23 -14.44 -16.18 13.47
N ALA A 24 -13.17 -15.82 13.67
CA ALA A 24 -12.66 -14.50 13.31
C ALA A 24 -12.73 -14.26 11.80
N ARG A 25 -12.37 -15.28 11.00
CA ARG A 25 -12.52 -15.20 9.55
C ARG A 25 -13.98 -14.96 9.14
N ALA A 26 -14.93 -15.72 9.73
CA ALA A 26 -16.35 -15.53 9.46
C ALA A 26 -16.85 -14.14 9.87
N ALA A 27 -16.40 -13.65 11.05
CA ALA A 27 -16.75 -12.33 11.55
C ALA A 27 -16.24 -11.20 10.61
N ILE A 28 -15.01 -11.27 10.12
CA ILE A 28 -14.47 -10.29 9.15
C ILE A 28 -15.30 -10.32 7.85
N LEU A 29 -15.60 -11.52 7.32
CA LEU A 29 -16.39 -11.65 6.09
C LEU A 29 -17.83 -11.17 6.23
N ALA A 30 -18.38 -11.17 7.46
CA ALA A 30 -19.73 -10.74 7.81
C ALA A 30 -19.82 -9.25 8.17
N LEU A 31 -18.70 -8.51 8.24
CA LEU A 31 -18.73 -7.08 8.57
C LEU A 31 -19.69 -6.33 7.65
N PRO A 32 -20.59 -5.49 8.19
CA PRO A 32 -21.41 -4.59 7.40
C PRO A 32 -20.54 -3.67 6.56
N HIS A 33 -20.76 -3.65 5.26
CA HIS A 33 -19.99 -2.83 4.33
C HIS A 33 -20.81 -2.38 3.14
N THR A 34 -20.40 -1.26 2.56
CA THR A 34 -20.91 -0.77 1.27
C THR A 34 -19.78 -0.79 0.24
N VAL A 35 -20.07 -1.18 -0.99
CA VAL A 35 -19.09 -1.16 -2.08
C VAL A 35 -19.37 0.04 -2.96
N SER A 36 -18.34 0.87 -3.17
CA SER A 36 -18.43 2.07 -4.02
C SER A 36 -17.32 2.08 -5.06
N GLU A 37 -17.60 2.73 -6.18
CA GLU A 37 -16.63 3.04 -7.23
C GLU A 37 -16.34 4.54 -7.20
N LEU A 38 -15.07 4.88 -7.08
CA LEU A 38 -14.55 6.23 -6.95
C LEU A 38 -13.74 6.57 -8.20
N GLN A 39 -13.88 7.80 -8.69
CA GLN A 39 -13.06 8.30 -9.79
C GLN A 39 -11.67 8.70 -9.28
N LYS A 40 -10.72 8.84 -10.20
CA LYS A 40 -9.39 9.37 -9.89
C LYS A 40 -9.52 10.78 -9.30
N GLY A 41 -8.82 11.02 -8.18
CA GLY A 41 -8.75 12.31 -7.51
C GLY A 41 -9.84 12.54 -6.46
N GLU A 42 -10.77 11.59 -6.26
CA GLU A 42 -11.76 11.67 -5.19
C GLU A 42 -11.13 11.38 -3.83
N TYR A 43 -11.53 12.16 -2.82
CA TYR A 43 -11.10 11.94 -1.44
C TYR A 43 -11.98 10.91 -0.76
N LEU A 44 -11.36 10.01 -0.01
CA LEU A 44 -12.05 9.13 0.92
C LEU A 44 -12.35 9.89 2.22
N TYR A 45 -11.38 10.71 2.65
CA TYR A 45 -11.48 11.63 3.78
C TYR A 45 -10.36 12.66 3.74
N LEU A 46 -10.55 13.77 4.47
CA LEU A 46 -9.57 14.84 4.64
C LEU A 46 -8.98 14.84 6.04
N GLU A 47 -7.78 15.40 6.18
CA GLU A 47 -7.14 15.63 7.49
C GLU A 47 -8.05 16.46 8.41
N GLY A 48 -8.20 16.03 9.65
CA GLY A 48 -9.02 16.70 10.67
C GLY A 48 -10.50 16.32 10.67
N GLU A 49 -10.98 15.53 9.70
CA GLU A 49 -12.35 14.99 9.73
C GLU A 49 -12.55 14.06 10.94
N ALA A 50 -13.78 14.06 11.49
CA ALA A 50 -14.17 13.08 12.49
C ALA A 50 -14.07 11.67 11.88
N ALA A 51 -13.54 10.73 12.65
CA ALA A 51 -13.18 9.38 12.23
C ALA A 51 -14.12 8.80 11.16
N PRO A 52 -13.74 8.83 9.88
CA PRO A 52 -14.55 8.28 8.79
C PRO A 52 -14.48 6.76 8.76
N ASP A 53 -15.33 6.14 7.93
CA ASP A 53 -15.26 4.71 7.67
C ASP A 53 -13.87 4.30 7.19
N CYS A 54 -13.42 3.12 7.57
CA CYS A 54 -12.27 2.51 6.95
C CYS A 54 -12.64 1.91 5.60
N CYS A 55 -11.66 1.77 4.72
CA CYS A 55 -11.88 1.33 3.35
C CYS A 55 -10.93 0.18 3.02
N ILE A 56 -11.48 -0.90 2.46
CA ILE A 56 -10.70 -2.01 1.89
C ILE A 56 -10.64 -1.82 0.38
N VAL A 57 -9.43 -1.65 -0.16
CA VAL A 57 -9.21 -1.45 -1.60
C VAL A 57 -9.43 -2.76 -2.35
N LEU A 58 -10.43 -2.80 -3.25
CA LEU A 58 -10.73 -3.96 -4.09
C LEU A 58 -10.01 -3.90 -5.43
N SER A 59 -9.80 -2.69 -5.96
CA SER A 59 -8.99 -2.42 -7.16
C SER A 59 -8.57 -0.95 -7.21
N GLY A 60 -7.51 -0.67 -7.96
CA GLY A 60 -6.95 0.68 -8.09
C GLY A 60 -5.92 1.02 -7.00
N TYR A 61 -5.62 2.31 -6.87
CA TYR A 61 -4.62 2.86 -5.94
C TYR A 61 -5.21 4.01 -5.14
N VAL A 62 -4.96 4.01 -3.84
CA VAL A 62 -5.27 5.09 -2.90
C VAL A 62 -3.96 5.58 -2.30
N ALA A 63 -3.79 6.89 -2.15
CA ALA A 63 -2.69 7.48 -1.41
C ALA A 63 -3.18 8.06 -0.10
N THR A 64 -2.39 7.91 0.95
CA THR A 64 -2.45 8.79 2.11
C THR A 64 -1.39 9.88 1.95
N ALA A 65 -1.74 11.12 2.30
CA ALA A 65 -0.89 12.27 2.05
C ALA A 65 -1.01 13.32 3.18
N LYS A 66 0.06 14.12 3.31
CA LYS A 66 0.10 15.31 4.17
C LYS A 66 0.37 16.55 3.31
N ILE A 67 -0.19 17.67 3.72
CA ILE A 67 0.07 18.97 3.11
C ILE A 67 0.99 19.77 4.04
N ALA A 68 2.18 20.11 3.57
CA ALA A 68 3.11 20.94 4.32
C ALA A 68 2.64 22.39 4.36
N GLY A 69 3.15 23.19 5.31
CA GLY A 69 2.74 24.58 5.50
C GLY A 69 2.98 25.51 4.28
N ASN A 70 3.80 25.10 3.33
CA ASN A 70 4.01 25.78 2.05
C ASN A 70 3.02 25.32 0.95
N GLY A 71 2.02 24.53 1.29
CA GLY A 71 1.02 23.98 0.36
C GLY A 71 1.52 22.78 -0.46
N LYS A 72 2.77 22.31 -0.28
CA LYS A 72 3.28 21.13 -0.98
C LYS A 72 2.67 19.87 -0.41
N ARG A 73 2.08 19.04 -1.29
CA ARG A 73 1.54 17.73 -0.95
C ARG A 73 2.67 16.68 -0.95
N GLN A 74 2.70 15.84 0.08
CA GLN A 74 3.58 14.69 0.18
C GLN A 74 2.75 13.43 0.34
N ILE A 75 2.83 12.51 -0.61
CA ILE A 75 2.29 11.16 -0.44
C ILE A 75 3.19 10.44 0.56
N VAL A 76 2.56 9.89 1.60
CA VAL A 76 3.25 9.17 2.68
C VAL A 76 3.02 7.67 2.63
N ALA A 77 1.96 7.19 1.97
CA ALA A 77 1.77 5.78 1.64
C ALA A 77 0.93 5.61 0.38
N ILE A 78 1.09 4.45 -0.28
CA ILE A 78 0.29 4.03 -1.42
C ILE A 78 -0.32 2.66 -1.09
N HIS A 79 -1.65 2.64 -1.10
CA HIS A 79 -2.47 1.46 -0.83
C HIS A 79 -3.02 0.90 -2.14
N MET A 80 -3.14 -0.42 -2.20
CA MET A 80 -3.60 -1.14 -3.38
C MET A 80 -4.50 -2.32 -2.98
N ARG A 81 -4.87 -3.12 -3.93
CA ARG A 81 -5.79 -4.24 -3.74
C ARG A 81 -5.46 -5.07 -2.49
N GLY A 82 -6.44 -5.23 -1.60
CA GLY A 82 -6.35 -5.94 -0.34
C GLY A 82 -5.93 -5.07 0.84
N ASP A 83 -5.39 -3.86 0.61
CA ASP A 83 -4.99 -2.96 1.68
C ASP A 83 -6.21 -2.35 2.37
N GLY A 84 -6.13 -2.22 3.70
CA GLY A 84 -7.04 -1.42 4.51
C GLY A 84 -6.53 0.01 4.63
N VAL A 85 -7.39 0.98 4.36
CA VAL A 85 -7.08 2.41 4.50
C VAL A 85 -7.91 2.95 5.66
N GLY A 86 -7.24 3.60 6.61
CA GLY A 86 -7.93 4.18 7.77
C GLY A 86 -8.37 3.13 8.80
N LEU A 87 -7.71 1.98 8.91
CA LEU A 87 -8.02 0.96 9.94
C LEU A 87 -7.96 1.55 11.36
N GLN A 88 -7.13 2.57 11.58
CA GLN A 88 -7.03 3.32 12.83
C GLN A 88 -8.25 4.21 13.12
N ASN A 89 -9.10 4.49 12.12
CA ASN A 89 -10.23 5.41 12.27
C ASN A 89 -11.28 4.92 13.29
N GLY A 90 -11.34 3.59 13.55
CA GLY A 90 -12.15 3.05 14.65
C GLY A 90 -11.65 3.43 16.05
N PHE A 91 -10.40 3.91 16.19
CA PHE A 91 -9.72 4.13 17.47
C PHE A 91 -9.30 5.59 17.70
N VAL A 92 -9.40 6.45 16.69
CA VAL A 92 -9.01 7.86 16.77
C VAL A 92 -10.23 8.78 16.59
N ALA A 93 -10.23 9.93 17.23
CA ALA A 93 -11.33 10.88 17.11
C ALA A 93 -11.33 11.65 15.80
N ARG A 94 -10.15 11.86 15.20
CA ARG A 94 -9.95 12.60 13.94
C ARG A 94 -8.78 12.02 13.16
N THR A 95 -8.86 12.13 11.85
CA THR A 95 -7.77 11.76 10.93
C THR A 95 -6.63 12.78 11.01
N ASP A 96 -5.41 12.31 10.84
CA ASP A 96 -4.20 13.13 10.81
C ASP A 96 -3.60 13.30 9.40
N HIS A 97 -4.29 12.79 8.36
CA HIS A 97 -3.86 12.83 6.97
C HIS A 97 -5.05 12.74 6.01
N ASP A 98 -4.83 13.11 4.75
CA ASP A 98 -5.80 12.91 3.68
C ASP A 98 -5.69 11.49 3.10
N ALA A 99 -6.81 10.92 2.62
CA ALA A 99 -6.80 9.75 1.75
C ALA A 99 -7.51 10.06 0.44
N GLN A 100 -6.83 9.81 -0.70
CA GLN A 100 -7.29 10.18 -2.03
C GLN A 100 -6.98 9.09 -3.06
N THR A 101 -7.88 8.88 -4.00
CA THR A 101 -7.70 7.95 -5.11
C THR A 101 -6.66 8.46 -6.12
N LEU A 102 -5.70 7.61 -6.49
CA LEU A 102 -4.69 7.90 -7.52
C LEU A 102 -5.08 7.39 -8.91
N SER A 103 -6.04 6.49 -8.97
CA SER A 103 -6.65 5.90 -10.18
C SER A 103 -8.15 5.70 -9.93
N PRO A 104 -8.97 5.25 -10.88
CA PRO A 104 -10.28 4.70 -10.55
C PRO A 104 -10.13 3.57 -9.52
N VAL A 105 -10.94 3.61 -8.46
CA VAL A 105 -10.88 2.70 -7.33
C VAL A 105 -12.24 2.06 -7.09
N LYS A 106 -12.25 0.76 -6.83
CA LYS A 106 -13.38 0.07 -6.21
C LYS A 106 -12.99 -0.27 -4.78
N ALA A 107 -13.84 0.07 -3.80
CA ALA A 107 -13.55 -0.12 -2.39
C ALA A 107 -14.78 -0.58 -1.61
N ALA A 108 -14.53 -1.35 -0.54
CA ALA A 108 -15.53 -1.71 0.46
C ALA A 108 -15.33 -0.83 1.69
N PHE A 109 -16.35 -0.06 2.07
CA PHE A 109 -16.34 0.82 3.23
C PHE A 109 -16.97 0.11 4.42
N VAL A 110 -16.28 0.11 5.55
CA VAL A 110 -16.66 -0.52 6.82
C VAL A 110 -16.63 0.54 7.90
N ALA A 111 -17.72 0.67 8.67
CA ALA A 111 -17.78 1.62 9.77
C ALA A 111 -16.67 1.34 10.81
N GLY A 112 -16.00 2.40 11.29
CA GLY A 112 -14.94 2.26 12.29
C GLY A 112 -15.41 1.54 13.56
N ALA A 113 -16.66 1.78 13.99
CA ALA A 113 -17.25 1.08 15.13
C ALA A 113 -17.35 -0.44 14.92
N ALA A 114 -17.61 -0.89 13.68
CA ALA A 114 -17.65 -2.33 13.38
C ALA A 114 -16.25 -2.98 13.45
N ILE A 115 -15.20 -2.23 13.14
CA ILE A 115 -13.82 -2.69 13.34
C ILE A 115 -13.49 -2.75 14.84
N ASP A 116 -13.91 -1.77 15.64
CA ASP A 116 -13.72 -1.78 17.09
C ASP A 116 -14.43 -2.97 17.75
N GLU A 117 -15.69 -3.25 17.39
CA GLU A 117 -16.43 -4.42 17.85
C GLU A 117 -15.75 -5.74 17.44
N LEU A 118 -15.27 -5.84 16.20
CA LEU A 118 -14.52 -7.01 15.71
C LEU A 118 -13.28 -7.27 16.58
N VAL A 119 -12.49 -6.23 16.83
CA VAL A 119 -11.24 -6.31 17.60
C VAL A 119 -11.54 -6.69 19.06
N ALA A 120 -12.61 -6.15 19.65
CA ALA A 120 -13.02 -6.49 21.01
C ALA A 120 -13.50 -7.94 21.14
N GLY A 121 -14.17 -8.47 20.11
CA GLY A 121 -14.74 -9.82 20.12
C GLY A 121 -13.79 -10.94 19.67
N HIS A 122 -12.77 -10.62 18.87
CA HIS A 122 -11.89 -11.61 18.22
C HIS A 122 -10.40 -11.28 18.42
N PRO A 123 -9.72 -11.81 19.45
CA PRO A 123 -8.32 -11.48 19.74
C PRO A 123 -7.33 -11.81 18.63
N ASP A 124 -7.58 -12.80 17.81
CA ASP A 124 -6.76 -13.16 16.64
C ASP A 124 -6.95 -12.18 15.48
N ALA A 125 -8.16 -11.68 15.25
CA ALA A 125 -8.41 -10.57 14.31
C ALA A 125 -7.73 -9.28 14.80
N ALA A 126 -7.83 -8.97 16.10
CA ALA A 126 -7.13 -7.86 16.72
C ALA A 126 -5.62 -7.93 16.50
N ARG A 127 -5.04 -9.12 16.75
CA ARG A 127 -3.61 -9.38 16.51
C ARG A 127 -3.24 -9.18 15.04
N ALA A 128 -4.03 -9.68 14.11
CA ALA A 128 -3.77 -9.59 12.68
C ALA A 128 -3.81 -8.12 12.20
N ILE A 129 -4.79 -7.34 12.63
CA ILE A 129 -4.89 -5.89 12.34
C ILE A 129 -3.73 -5.13 12.98
N TRP A 130 -3.34 -5.48 14.20
CA TRP A 130 -2.15 -4.89 14.86
C TRP A 130 -0.87 -5.14 14.05
N LEU A 131 -0.66 -6.37 13.58
CA LEU A 131 0.49 -6.70 12.75
C LEU A 131 0.49 -5.95 11.41
N GLU A 132 -0.68 -5.74 10.81
CA GLU A 132 -0.82 -4.91 9.61
C GLU A 132 -0.38 -3.46 9.88
N THR A 133 -0.80 -2.88 11.01
CA THR A 133 -0.37 -1.54 11.42
C THR A 133 1.15 -1.47 11.66
N LEU A 134 1.74 -2.50 12.26
CA LEU A 134 3.20 -2.59 12.45
C LEU A 134 3.95 -2.71 11.10
N LEU A 135 3.37 -3.41 10.13
CA LEU A 135 3.90 -3.49 8.77
C LEU A 135 3.87 -2.12 8.09
N GLU A 136 2.76 -1.39 8.19
CA GLU A 136 2.68 -0.02 7.69
C GLU A 136 3.74 0.87 8.34
N ALA A 137 3.92 0.78 9.65
CA ALA A 137 4.98 1.51 10.36
C ALA A 137 6.39 1.10 9.88
N SER A 138 6.61 -0.17 9.48
CA SER A 138 7.88 -0.61 8.87
C SER A 138 8.10 0.04 7.51
N ILE A 139 7.07 0.06 6.67
CA ILE A 139 7.10 0.72 5.36
C ILE A 139 7.36 2.23 5.53
N GLN A 140 6.73 2.89 6.49
CA GLN A 140 6.95 4.32 6.77
C GLN A 140 8.40 4.62 7.17
N ARG A 141 9.05 3.75 7.96
CA ARG A 141 10.48 3.90 8.29
C ARG A 141 11.35 3.80 7.02
N GLU A 142 11.05 2.86 6.14
CA GLU A 142 11.77 2.71 4.88
C GLU A 142 11.55 3.91 3.94
N TRP A 143 10.34 4.45 3.89
CA TRP A 143 10.06 5.70 3.14
C TRP A 143 10.83 6.89 3.72
N THR A 144 11.03 6.97 5.03
CA THR A 144 11.85 8.00 5.67
C THR A 144 13.31 7.89 5.20
N VAL A 145 13.88 6.68 5.18
CA VAL A 145 15.22 6.43 4.63
C VAL A 145 15.26 6.78 3.15
N ASN A 146 14.25 6.37 2.40
CA ASN A 146 14.15 6.63 0.97
C ASN A 146 14.16 8.14 0.66
N LEU A 147 13.42 8.94 1.41
CA LEU A 147 13.36 10.40 1.23
C LEU A 147 14.63 11.12 1.72
N GLY A 148 15.24 10.65 2.81
CA GLY A 148 16.32 11.35 3.48
C GLY A 148 17.74 10.93 3.06
N ALA A 149 17.94 9.66 2.68
CA ALA A 149 19.28 9.11 2.49
C ALA A 149 19.58 8.66 1.05
N ARG A 150 18.58 8.28 0.25
CA ARG A 150 18.81 7.81 -1.13
C ARG A 150 18.87 8.98 -2.13
N ASP A 151 19.71 8.85 -3.16
CA ASP A 151 19.68 9.77 -4.28
C ASP A 151 18.38 9.62 -5.10
N ALA A 152 18.12 10.54 -6.02
CA ALA A 152 16.87 10.57 -6.78
C ALA A 152 16.65 9.32 -7.64
N ARG A 153 17.72 8.72 -8.16
CA ARG A 153 17.65 7.53 -9.00
C ARG A 153 17.28 6.29 -8.17
N SER A 154 18.02 6.06 -7.08
CA SER A 154 17.75 4.97 -6.15
C SER A 154 16.38 5.11 -5.50
N ARG A 155 15.99 6.33 -5.13
CA ARG A 155 14.68 6.65 -4.53
C ARG A 155 13.50 6.26 -5.42
N VAL A 156 13.56 6.62 -6.70
CA VAL A 156 12.50 6.27 -7.66
C VAL A 156 12.49 4.77 -7.94
N ALA A 157 13.67 4.16 -8.16
CA ALA A 157 13.78 2.73 -8.39
C ALA A 157 13.26 1.93 -7.19
N HIS A 158 13.56 2.36 -5.96
CA HIS A 158 13.09 1.72 -4.73
C HIS A 158 11.56 1.73 -4.62
N LEU A 159 10.91 2.87 -4.85
CA LEU A 159 9.46 2.96 -4.86
C LEU A 159 8.84 2.02 -5.91
N LEU A 160 9.44 1.94 -7.10
CA LEU A 160 8.96 1.04 -8.15
C LEU A 160 9.12 -0.43 -7.75
N CYS A 161 10.22 -0.83 -7.10
CA CYS A 161 10.42 -2.17 -6.56
C CYS A 161 9.37 -2.51 -5.49
N GLU A 162 9.13 -1.60 -4.55
CA GLU A 162 8.13 -1.79 -3.50
C GLU A 162 6.74 -2.03 -4.08
N LEU A 163 6.31 -1.16 -4.99
CA LEU A 163 4.99 -1.29 -5.63
C LEU A 163 4.87 -2.58 -6.44
N ALA A 164 5.94 -3.03 -7.10
CA ALA A 164 5.97 -4.29 -7.83
C ALA A 164 5.79 -5.49 -6.89
N VAL A 165 6.53 -5.55 -5.79
CA VAL A 165 6.42 -6.62 -4.79
C VAL A 165 5.03 -6.62 -4.14
N LYS A 166 4.49 -5.47 -3.79
CA LYS A 166 3.14 -5.36 -3.25
C LYS A 166 2.08 -5.83 -4.25
N GLN A 167 2.21 -5.50 -5.54
CA GLN A 167 1.33 -6.00 -6.60
C GLN A 167 1.38 -7.52 -6.76
N GLU A 168 2.58 -8.10 -6.76
CA GLU A 168 2.76 -9.56 -6.88
C GLU A 168 2.08 -10.29 -5.73
N ARG A 169 2.19 -9.77 -4.52
CA ARG A 169 1.55 -10.32 -3.33
C ARG A 169 0.02 -10.18 -3.35
N ALA A 170 -0.50 -9.11 -3.94
CA ALA A 170 -1.93 -8.88 -4.08
C ALA A 170 -2.58 -9.72 -5.20
N ALA A 171 -1.76 -10.32 -6.07
CA ALA A 171 -2.21 -11.08 -7.22
C ALA A 171 -2.05 -12.58 -6.98
N THR A 172 -3.13 -13.33 -7.15
CA THR A 172 -3.08 -14.78 -7.20
C THR A 172 -2.59 -15.21 -8.58
N GLY A 173 -1.28 -15.46 -8.72
CA GLY A 173 -0.73 -16.19 -9.88
C GLY A 173 -0.27 -15.36 -11.07
N ILE A 174 0.35 -14.21 -10.90
CA ILE A 174 0.79 -13.37 -12.02
C ILE A 174 2.22 -13.65 -12.47
N LYS A 175 2.35 -13.82 -13.77
CA LYS A 175 3.60 -13.82 -14.52
C LYS A 175 4.14 -12.38 -14.67
N ARG A 176 5.43 -12.22 -14.46
CA ARG A 176 6.32 -11.06 -14.67
C ARG A 176 5.82 -10.03 -15.71
N GLY A 177 5.39 -8.88 -15.26
CA GLY A 177 4.92 -7.78 -16.08
C GLY A 177 4.10 -6.80 -15.23
N TYR A 178 4.77 -6.08 -14.32
CA TYR A 178 4.08 -5.13 -13.43
C TYR A 178 3.75 -3.85 -14.18
N GLN A 179 2.51 -3.39 -14.07
CA GLN A 179 2.10 -2.09 -14.56
C GLN A 179 1.81 -1.18 -13.37
N ILE A 180 2.70 -0.25 -13.10
CA ILE A 180 2.46 0.77 -12.08
C ILE A 180 1.76 1.94 -12.76
N ALA A 181 0.46 2.04 -12.57
CA ALA A 181 -0.40 3.06 -13.20
C ALA A 181 -0.38 4.39 -12.43
N LEU A 182 0.81 4.85 -12.00
CA LEU A 182 1.00 6.16 -11.38
C LEU A 182 1.50 7.18 -12.40
N THR A 183 1.06 8.43 -12.28
CA THR A 183 1.57 9.54 -13.08
C THR A 183 2.93 10.01 -12.56
N GLN A 184 3.64 10.81 -13.39
CA GLN A 184 4.92 11.38 -12.97
C GLN A 184 4.75 12.38 -11.81
N GLU A 185 3.61 13.08 -11.74
CA GLU A 185 3.26 13.95 -10.63
C GLU A 185 3.07 13.14 -9.34
N GLN A 186 2.35 12.02 -9.41
CA GLN A 186 2.14 11.13 -8.26
C GLN A 186 3.46 10.50 -7.77
N LEU A 187 4.34 10.10 -8.69
CA LEU A 187 5.68 9.64 -8.34
C LEU A 187 6.51 10.77 -7.71
N ALA A 188 6.38 12.00 -8.21
CA ALA A 188 7.06 13.16 -7.67
C ALA A 188 6.60 13.47 -6.23
N GLU A 189 5.29 13.46 -5.98
CA GLU A 189 4.72 13.64 -4.65
C GLU A 189 5.14 12.52 -3.67
N ALA A 190 5.26 11.27 -4.14
CA ALA A 190 5.70 10.16 -3.30
C ALA A 190 7.21 10.18 -2.99
N THR A 191 8.02 10.70 -3.92
CA THR A 191 9.49 10.71 -3.78
C THR A 191 10.09 12.05 -3.36
N GLY A 192 9.26 13.09 -3.16
CA GLY A 192 9.72 14.43 -2.81
C GLY A 192 10.50 15.14 -3.94
N LEU A 193 10.31 14.72 -5.18
CA LEU A 193 10.96 15.28 -6.37
C LEU A 193 10.00 16.17 -7.16
N THR A 194 10.47 16.74 -8.27
CA THR A 194 9.59 17.40 -9.26
C THR A 194 9.27 16.44 -10.41
N ALA A 195 8.15 16.62 -11.09
CA ALA A 195 7.77 15.80 -12.25
C ALA A 195 8.84 15.84 -13.36
N VAL A 196 9.51 16.99 -13.56
CA VAL A 196 10.65 17.12 -14.50
C VAL A 196 11.81 16.24 -14.09
N HIS A 197 12.11 16.17 -12.78
CA HIS A 197 13.18 15.32 -12.26
C HIS A 197 12.81 13.83 -12.41
N ILE A 198 11.56 13.45 -12.09
CA ILE A 198 11.05 12.08 -12.32
C ILE A 198 11.20 11.68 -13.78
N ASN A 199 10.82 12.55 -14.72
CA ASN A 199 10.95 12.27 -16.15
C ASN A 199 12.40 11.96 -16.54
N ARG A 200 13.35 12.76 -16.04
CA ARG A 200 14.78 12.54 -16.28
C ARG A 200 15.25 11.19 -15.70
N VAL A 201 14.91 10.92 -14.44
CA VAL A 201 15.29 9.66 -13.77
C VAL A 201 14.72 8.44 -14.51
N LEU A 202 13.44 8.47 -14.88
CA LEU A 202 12.82 7.36 -15.62
C LEU A 202 13.45 7.15 -17.00
N ARG A 203 13.85 8.24 -17.69
CA ARG A 203 14.56 8.15 -18.97
C ARG A 203 15.94 7.53 -18.79
N ASP A 204 16.68 7.92 -17.74
CA ASP A 204 18.02 7.40 -17.47
C ASP A 204 17.95 5.91 -17.06
N LEU A 205 16.98 5.51 -16.23
CA LEU A 205 16.74 4.10 -15.90
C LEU A 205 16.42 3.24 -17.15
N ARG A 206 15.65 3.78 -18.12
CA ARG A 206 15.38 3.10 -19.40
C ARG A 206 16.63 2.98 -20.25
N LYS A 207 17.37 4.08 -20.42
CA LYS A 207 18.61 4.10 -21.19
C LYS A 207 19.61 3.05 -20.72
N ASP A 208 19.66 2.86 -19.42
CA ASP A 208 20.55 1.88 -18.78
C ASP A 208 19.95 0.45 -18.76
N GLY A 209 18.76 0.24 -19.33
CA GLY A 209 18.10 -1.07 -19.39
C GLY A 209 17.59 -1.59 -18.04
N VAL A 210 17.50 -0.72 -17.02
CA VAL A 210 16.99 -1.08 -15.70
C VAL A 210 15.47 -1.25 -15.72
N ILE A 211 14.75 -0.40 -16.47
CA ILE A 211 13.31 -0.52 -16.71
C ILE A 211 13.01 -0.54 -18.21
N GLY A 212 11.94 -1.23 -18.60
CA GLY A 212 11.52 -1.33 -19.98
C GLY A 212 10.84 -0.08 -20.53
N ASP A 213 10.45 -0.14 -21.82
CA ASP A 213 9.83 0.96 -22.53
C ASP A 213 8.35 1.10 -22.15
N VAL A 214 7.87 2.33 -21.96
CA VAL A 214 6.56 2.64 -21.39
C VAL A 214 5.59 3.09 -22.48
N ARG A 215 4.59 2.27 -22.76
CA ARG A 215 3.40 2.72 -23.52
C ARG A 215 2.16 2.65 -22.63
N LYS A 216 1.88 3.70 -21.83
CA LYS A 216 0.76 3.82 -20.85
C LYS A 216 1.03 3.09 -19.52
N GLY A 217 1.46 3.83 -18.51
CA GLY A 217 1.89 3.34 -17.21
C GLY A 217 3.40 3.04 -17.22
N VAL A 218 4.02 2.75 -16.10
CA VAL A 218 5.42 2.31 -16.05
C VAL A 218 5.41 0.78 -16.11
N PRO A 219 5.66 0.11 -17.26
CA PRO A 219 5.83 -1.33 -17.26
C PRO A 219 7.20 -1.64 -16.65
N LEU A 220 7.21 -2.46 -15.67
CA LEU A 220 8.39 -3.09 -15.12
C LEU A 220 8.68 -4.40 -15.89
N THR A 221 9.08 -4.30 -17.16
CA THR A 221 9.95 -5.32 -17.74
C THR A 221 11.35 -4.93 -17.34
N CYS A 222 11.91 -5.55 -16.33
CA CYS A 222 13.21 -5.17 -15.82
C CYS A 222 14.08 -6.40 -15.62
N ASP A 223 15.36 -6.20 -15.72
CA ASP A 223 16.34 -7.02 -15.04
C ASP A 223 16.14 -6.75 -13.53
N TRP A 224 15.44 -7.67 -12.85
CA TRP A 224 15.06 -7.49 -11.45
C TRP A 224 16.28 -7.34 -10.53
N ASP A 225 17.34 -8.13 -10.77
CA ASP A 225 18.56 -8.10 -9.95
C ASP A 225 19.23 -6.74 -10.07
N ARG A 226 19.36 -6.24 -11.30
CA ARG A 226 19.91 -4.91 -11.56
C ARG A 226 19.03 -3.79 -11.00
N MET A 227 17.71 -3.95 -11.06
CA MET A 227 16.79 -2.96 -10.52
C MET A 227 16.88 -2.88 -9.00
N THR A 228 16.94 -4.01 -8.30
CA THR A 228 17.09 -4.06 -6.84
C THR A 228 18.44 -3.51 -6.38
N GLU A 229 19.52 -3.75 -7.15
CA GLU A 229 20.84 -3.16 -6.90
C GLU A 229 20.80 -1.63 -7.01
N VAL A 230 20.27 -1.08 -8.12
CA VAL A 230 20.14 0.38 -8.31
C VAL A 230 19.25 1.01 -7.26
N ALA A 231 18.20 0.30 -6.85
CA ALA A 231 17.23 0.75 -5.87
C ALA A 231 17.74 0.68 -4.42
N ASP A 232 18.84 -0.01 -4.15
CA ASP A 232 19.20 -0.44 -2.79
C ASP A 232 17.97 -1.07 -2.09
N PHE A 233 17.31 -2.01 -2.80
CA PHE A 233 16.03 -2.55 -2.37
C PHE A 233 16.19 -3.91 -1.72
N ARG A 234 15.61 -4.04 -0.54
CA ARG A 234 15.44 -5.29 0.19
C ARG A 234 13.99 -5.41 0.62
N SER A 235 13.37 -6.55 0.39
CA SER A 235 11.92 -6.72 0.62
C SER A 235 11.54 -7.07 2.05
N GLU A 236 12.48 -7.24 2.96
CA GLU A 236 12.25 -7.75 4.33
C GLU A 236 11.32 -6.83 5.14
N TYR A 237 11.37 -5.52 4.91
CA TYR A 237 10.49 -4.57 5.59
C TYR A 237 9.01 -4.66 5.14
N LEU A 238 8.75 -5.35 4.03
CA LEU A 238 7.40 -5.65 3.54
C LEU A 238 6.81 -6.93 4.16
N GLU A 239 7.53 -7.55 5.08
CA GLU A 239 7.12 -8.78 5.75
C GLU A 239 7.26 -8.63 7.26
N ILE A 240 6.34 -9.23 7.99
CA ILE A 240 6.51 -9.44 9.42
C ILE A 240 6.90 -10.89 9.61
N ALA A 241 8.16 -11.12 9.97
CA ALA A 241 8.59 -12.46 10.37
C ALA A 241 7.79 -12.89 11.61
N ARG A 242 7.17 -14.09 11.56
CA ARG A 242 6.48 -14.64 12.72
C ARG A 242 7.49 -14.81 13.86
N ALA A 243 7.13 -14.35 15.06
CA ALA A 243 7.93 -14.65 16.25
C ALA A 243 8.01 -16.19 16.39
N GLY A 244 9.21 -16.75 16.25
CA GLY A 244 9.47 -18.20 16.23
C GLY A 244 9.95 -18.77 14.89
N SER A 245 9.84 -18.07 13.77
CA SER A 245 10.51 -18.43 12.52
C SER A 245 11.88 -17.73 12.47
N CYS A 246 12.85 -18.25 13.20
CA CYS A 246 14.25 -17.89 13.02
C CYS A 246 14.70 -18.52 11.70
N VAL A 247 14.67 -17.79 10.60
CA VAL A 247 15.43 -18.18 9.40
C VAL A 247 16.89 -17.94 9.75
N PRO A 248 17.77 -18.96 9.72
CA PRO A 248 19.20 -18.73 9.92
C PRO A 248 19.66 -17.80 8.80
N ALA A 249 20.37 -16.73 9.18
CA ALA A 249 21.04 -15.86 8.23
C ALA A 249 21.90 -16.74 7.31
N ALA A 250 21.68 -16.67 6.01
CA ALA A 250 22.57 -17.27 5.04
C ALA A 250 23.94 -16.58 5.20
N THR A 251 24.93 -17.36 5.65
CA THR A 251 26.35 -17.01 5.66
C THR A 251 26.88 -16.90 4.25
#